data_b726045ea770a5a9d94a933fa79334e4
#
_entry.id   b726045ea770a5a9d94a933fa79334e4
#
_cell.length_a   1.000
_cell.length_b   1.000
_cell.length_c   1.000
_cell.angle_alpha   90.00
_cell.angle_beta   90.00
_cell.angle_gamma   90.00
#
_symmetry.space_group_name_H-M   'P 1'
#
loop_
_entity.id
_entity.type
_entity.pdbx_description
1 polymer ?
#
loop_
_entity_poly.entity_id
_entity_poly.type
_entity_poly.pdbx_seq_one_letter_code
_entity_poly.pdbx_strand_id
1 'polypeptide(L)'
;MSTSILPGERPDRLEEECAVFGVFAPGEDVARMTCFGLQALQHRGQESAGIAVGDGATVMVSKDLGLVTQVFDEASLAALEGFVAVGHARYSTSGGAASWEAAQPHISAIDDVLIALAHNGTLVNTNALRAHLVDEGVQFRSGTDSEVAAKAIGRVTQETHHLRNGIRRAMEELSGAYAMVLASPDSLYAFRDPNGIRPLCIGELPDGRGWAVSSETCGLDIVGAQYVRDVEPGEIVRFNRDGMHAEQGVAARKSAACIFEYVYFARPDSVIDGQSVYQARRNMGRILAQEAPVEADLVLGVPDSGVPSAMGYAFESGIPYADGIVKNRYVGRTFIEPTQAMRQLGIRLKLNPLRSVIEGQRLVVIDDSIVRGNTSKKLVQMLRDAGAAEVHLRIVSPEVLWPCFYGIDTDTRDQLIAANMDLGEMNAWIGSDSLAFISLEGLRASVPDARRQGFCDACFTGDYPVAIPDSVAKKSLLTKKDFEETYGEGAADEARPRTR
;
A
#
# COMPACT_ATOMS: atom_id res chain seq x y z
N MET A 1 -4.84 -29.45 7.23
CA MET A 1 -5.02 -29.18 8.68
C MET A 1 -5.14 -27.66 8.79
N SER A 2 -6.34 -27.19 9.10
CA SER A 2 -6.65 -25.75 9.21
C SER A 2 -6.00 -25.19 10.46
N THR A 3 -5.01 -24.32 10.32
CA THR A 3 -4.42 -23.58 11.43
C THR A 3 -5.19 -22.27 11.59
N SER A 4 -6.09 -22.25 12.57
CA SER A 4 -6.79 -21.05 13.00
C SER A 4 -5.80 -20.03 13.57
N ILE A 5 -5.77 -18.83 12.98
CA ILE A 5 -5.11 -17.66 13.56
C ILE A 5 -5.88 -17.29 14.84
N LEU A 6 -5.21 -17.28 15.99
CA LEU A 6 -5.81 -16.80 17.23
C LEU A 6 -6.03 -15.28 17.13
N PRO A 7 -7.18 -14.75 17.56
CA PRO A 7 -7.43 -13.31 17.57
C PRO A 7 -6.52 -12.64 18.59
N GLY A 8 -5.71 -11.67 18.17
CA GLY A 8 -5.01 -10.83 19.12
C GLY A 8 -3.72 -10.13 18.73
N GLU A 9 -3.06 -10.41 17.63
CA GLU A 9 -1.84 -9.67 17.26
C GLU A 9 -1.67 -9.58 15.74
N ARG A 10 -2.39 -8.63 15.13
CA ARG A 10 -1.97 -8.08 13.85
C ARG A 10 -0.72 -7.21 14.08
N PRO A 11 0.19 -7.09 13.10
CA PRO A 11 1.33 -6.18 13.19
C PRO A 11 0.85 -4.76 13.48
N ASP A 12 1.59 -4.04 14.34
CA ASP A 12 1.29 -2.68 14.80
C ASP A 12 1.80 -1.62 13.81
N ARG A 13 1.81 -1.96 12.53
CA ARG A 13 2.15 -1.05 11.44
C ARG A 13 1.01 -1.04 10.45
N LEU A 14 0.86 0.10 9.77
CA LEU A 14 0.04 0.15 8.57
C LEU A 14 0.57 -0.92 7.63
N GLU A 15 -0.29 -1.88 7.30
CA GLU A 15 0.10 -2.98 6.44
C GLU A 15 -0.09 -2.59 4.98
N GLU A 16 0.73 -3.15 4.16
CA GLU A 16 1.13 -2.77 2.82
C GLU A 16 -0.02 -2.82 1.83
N GLU A 17 0.14 -2.07 0.78
CA GLU A 17 -0.78 -1.96 -0.34
C GLU A 17 -0.38 -2.90 -1.46
N CYS A 18 -1.36 -3.25 -2.31
CA CYS A 18 -1.11 -4.03 -3.51
C CYS A 18 -0.18 -3.32 -4.50
N ALA A 19 0.49 -4.10 -5.35
CA ALA A 19 1.28 -3.61 -6.48
C ALA A 19 0.64 -4.03 -7.80
N VAL A 20 0.62 -3.10 -8.76
CA VAL A 20 0.27 -3.40 -10.15
C VAL A 20 1.46 -3.10 -11.07
N PHE A 21 1.62 -3.94 -12.08
CA PHE A 21 2.58 -3.75 -13.16
C PHE A 21 1.93 -4.14 -14.50
N GLY A 22 2.24 -3.43 -15.57
CA GLY A 22 1.77 -3.75 -16.92
C GLY A 22 2.86 -3.46 -17.92
N VAL A 23 2.91 -4.23 -19.02
CA VAL A 23 3.84 -4.02 -20.11
C VAL A 23 3.20 -4.36 -21.46
N PHE A 24 3.44 -3.51 -22.46
CA PHE A 24 3.15 -3.74 -23.86
C PHE A 24 4.44 -3.65 -24.64
N ALA A 25 4.97 -4.78 -25.10
CA ALA A 25 6.27 -4.83 -25.78
C ALA A 25 6.34 -5.99 -26.79
N PRO A 26 5.90 -5.77 -28.04
CA PRO A 26 5.99 -6.79 -29.08
C PRO A 26 7.43 -7.22 -29.36
N GLY A 27 7.71 -8.52 -29.26
CA GLY A 27 9.03 -9.10 -29.47
C GLY A 27 9.89 -9.25 -28.23
N GLU A 28 9.41 -8.78 -27.05
CA GLU A 28 10.07 -8.93 -25.76
C GLU A 28 9.42 -10.04 -24.92
N ASP A 29 10.14 -10.57 -23.92
CA ASP A 29 9.61 -11.50 -22.94
C ASP A 29 8.82 -10.73 -21.85
N VAL A 30 7.56 -10.40 -22.15
CA VAL A 30 6.70 -9.58 -21.29
C VAL A 30 6.34 -10.27 -19.96
N ALA A 31 6.29 -11.62 -19.93
CA ALA A 31 6.04 -12.37 -18.70
C ALA A 31 7.19 -12.19 -17.72
N ARG A 32 8.44 -12.34 -18.21
CA ARG A 32 9.64 -12.16 -17.37
C ARG A 32 9.82 -10.71 -16.95
N MET A 33 9.57 -9.74 -17.85
CA MET A 33 9.59 -8.31 -17.51
C MET A 33 8.59 -8.00 -16.39
N THR A 34 7.37 -8.55 -16.49
CA THR A 34 6.33 -8.38 -15.44
C THR A 34 6.76 -9.02 -14.12
N CYS A 35 7.36 -10.20 -14.16
CA CYS A 35 7.90 -10.86 -12.97
C CYS A 35 8.95 -9.98 -12.28
N PHE A 36 9.90 -9.40 -13.00
CA PHE A 36 10.91 -8.50 -12.43
C PHE A 36 10.29 -7.20 -11.90
N GLY A 37 9.35 -6.61 -12.63
CA GLY A 37 8.59 -5.44 -12.16
C GLY A 37 7.90 -5.71 -10.82
N LEU A 38 7.22 -6.86 -10.69
CA LEU A 38 6.59 -7.28 -9.44
C LEU A 38 7.60 -7.58 -8.31
N GLN A 39 8.76 -8.14 -8.62
CA GLN A 39 9.83 -8.35 -7.63
C GLN A 39 10.34 -7.01 -7.09
N ALA A 40 10.52 -6.00 -7.93
CA ALA A 40 10.89 -4.65 -7.49
C ALA A 40 9.81 -4.02 -6.60
N LEU A 41 8.55 -4.41 -6.79
CA LEU A 41 7.37 -3.96 -6.03
C LEU A 41 6.97 -4.92 -4.89
N GLN A 42 7.77 -5.96 -4.57
CA GLN A 42 7.42 -6.99 -3.59
C GLN A 42 7.16 -6.43 -2.18
N HIS A 43 7.71 -5.27 -1.85
CA HIS A 43 7.45 -4.58 -0.59
C HIS A 43 5.98 -4.20 -0.41
N ARG A 44 5.20 -4.04 -1.50
CA ARG A 44 3.78 -3.68 -1.50
C ARG A 44 2.84 -4.87 -1.30
N GLY A 45 3.25 -6.10 -1.65
CA GLY A 45 2.39 -7.28 -1.51
C GLY A 45 3.18 -8.57 -1.36
N GLN A 46 2.84 -9.40 -0.35
CA GLN A 46 3.59 -10.60 0.02
C GLN A 46 2.72 -11.85 0.19
N GLU A 47 1.41 -11.78 -0.09
CA GLU A 47 0.46 -12.87 0.16
C GLU A 47 0.23 -13.74 -1.08
N SER A 48 0.07 -13.10 -2.22
CA SER A 48 -0.11 -13.79 -3.50
C SER A 48 0.45 -12.96 -4.65
N ALA A 49 0.77 -13.63 -5.75
CA ALA A 49 1.24 -13.02 -6.98
C ALA A 49 0.54 -13.63 -8.19
N GLY A 50 0.40 -12.84 -9.26
CA GLY A 50 -0.17 -13.33 -10.51
C GLY A 50 0.26 -12.50 -11.69
N ILE A 51 0.32 -13.15 -12.87
CA ILE A 51 0.65 -12.56 -14.16
C ILE A 51 -0.39 -13.04 -15.18
N ALA A 52 -0.88 -12.12 -15.99
CA ALA A 52 -1.69 -12.43 -17.17
C ALA A 52 -1.01 -11.92 -18.41
N VAL A 53 -1.04 -12.71 -19.50
CA VAL A 53 -0.37 -12.41 -20.76
C VAL A 53 -1.33 -12.55 -21.93
N GLY A 54 -1.37 -11.53 -22.79
CA GLY A 54 -2.12 -11.50 -24.05
C GLY A 54 -1.19 -11.78 -25.25
N ASP A 55 -1.62 -12.70 -26.12
CA ASP A 55 -0.86 -13.17 -27.29
C ASP A 55 -1.40 -12.65 -28.64
N GLY A 56 -2.44 -11.83 -28.59
CA GLY A 56 -3.19 -11.33 -29.76
C GLY A 56 -4.48 -12.09 -30.04
N ALA A 57 -4.67 -13.28 -29.46
CA ALA A 57 -5.87 -14.09 -29.62
C ALA A 57 -6.64 -14.25 -28.29
N THR A 58 -5.93 -14.48 -27.21
CA THR A 58 -6.50 -14.72 -25.89
C THR A 58 -5.62 -14.14 -24.78
N VAL A 59 -6.07 -14.27 -23.52
CA VAL A 59 -5.30 -13.93 -22.32
C VAL A 59 -5.12 -15.18 -21.45
N MET A 60 -3.87 -15.52 -21.18
CA MET A 60 -3.48 -16.59 -20.26
C MET A 60 -3.16 -16.00 -18.88
N VAL A 61 -3.48 -16.73 -17.81
CA VAL A 61 -3.24 -16.28 -16.43
C VAL A 61 -2.59 -17.39 -15.61
N SER A 62 -1.53 -17.03 -14.89
CA SER A 62 -0.90 -17.84 -13.85
C SER A 62 -0.84 -17.06 -12.56
N LYS A 63 -1.35 -17.62 -11.45
CA LYS A 63 -1.39 -16.96 -10.15
C LYS A 63 -1.51 -17.97 -9.01
N ASP A 64 -0.90 -17.65 -7.87
CA ASP A 64 -0.98 -18.48 -6.66
C ASP A 64 -0.65 -17.66 -5.40
N LEU A 65 -0.75 -18.31 -4.24
CA LEU A 65 -0.32 -17.79 -2.96
C LEU A 65 1.20 -17.84 -2.82
N GLY A 66 1.80 -16.78 -2.31
CA GLY A 66 3.24 -16.70 -2.05
C GLY A 66 3.87 -15.43 -2.61
N LEU A 67 5.17 -15.29 -2.37
CA LEU A 67 6.00 -14.25 -2.96
C LEU A 67 6.15 -14.46 -4.47
N VAL A 68 6.43 -13.40 -5.22
CA VAL A 68 6.64 -13.48 -6.68
C VAL A 68 7.65 -14.58 -7.05
N THR A 69 8.76 -14.68 -6.31
CA THR A 69 9.79 -15.71 -6.53
C THR A 69 9.40 -17.13 -6.12
N GLN A 70 8.32 -17.29 -5.38
CA GLN A 70 7.77 -18.60 -5.00
C GLN A 70 6.70 -19.09 -5.97
N VAL A 71 5.93 -18.13 -6.54
CA VAL A 71 4.84 -18.40 -7.48
C VAL A 71 5.37 -18.67 -8.89
N PHE A 72 6.41 -17.95 -9.31
CA PHE A 72 6.94 -18.01 -10.67
C PHE A 72 8.34 -18.63 -10.71
N ASP A 73 8.47 -19.64 -11.55
CA ASP A 73 9.73 -20.26 -11.97
C ASP A 73 9.93 -20.11 -13.49
N GLU A 74 11.07 -20.55 -13.99
CA GLU A 74 11.41 -20.47 -15.42
C GLU A 74 10.40 -21.19 -16.32
N ALA A 75 9.83 -22.31 -15.84
CA ALA A 75 8.89 -23.10 -16.64
C ALA A 75 7.52 -22.43 -16.74
N SER A 76 7.03 -21.86 -15.63
CA SER A 76 5.77 -21.13 -15.58
C SER A 76 5.83 -19.83 -16.39
N LEU A 77 6.95 -19.10 -16.35
CA LEU A 77 7.15 -17.90 -17.15
C LEU A 77 7.25 -18.21 -18.65
N ALA A 78 7.99 -19.26 -19.02
CA ALA A 78 8.12 -19.68 -20.41
C ALA A 78 6.80 -20.15 -21.06
N ALA A 79 5.82 -20.57 -20.26
CA ALA A 79 4.49 -20.95 -20.73
C ALA A 79 3.57 -19.74 -21.03
N LEU A 80 3.95 -18.54 -20.59
CA LEU A 80 3.18 -17.30 -20.76
C LEU A 80 3.72 -16.49 -21.95
N GLU A 81 3.49 -16.99 -23.16
CA GLU A 81 3.92 -16.32 -24.39
C GLU A 81 2.95 -15.21 -24.81
N GLY A 82 3.47 -14.06 -25.25
CA GLY A 82 2.67 -12.94 -25.72
C GLY A 82 3.45 -11.63 -25.79
N PHE A 83 2.73 -10.52 -25.89
CA PHE A 83 3.33 -9.18 -26.03
C PHE A 83 2.62 -8.11 -25.19
N VAL A 84 1.56 -8.49 -24.48
CA VAL A 84 0.87 -7.67 -23.46
C VAL A 84 0.94 -8.44 -22.15
N ALA A 85 1.32 -7.82 -21.06
CA ALA A 85 1.21 -8.47 -19.75
C ALA A 85 0.74 -7.51 -18.67
N VAL A 86 0.01 -8.04 -17.69
CA VAL A 86 -0.33 -7.35 -16.43
C VAL A 86 -0.03 -8.28 -15.26
N GLY A 87 0.48 -7.70 -14.19
CA GLY A 87 0.85 -8.43 -12.99
C GLY A 87 0.37 -7.74 -11.73
N HIS A 88 0.27 -8.54 -10.68
CA HIS A 88 -0.16 -8.11 -9.36
C HIS A 88 0.61 -8.84 -8.25
N ALA A 89 1.02 -8.10 -7.22
CA ALA A 89 1.43 -8.64 -5.94
C ALA A 89 0.45 -8.14 -4.87
N ARG A 90 -0.20 -9.10 -4.18
CA ARG A 90 -1.31 -8.82 -3.28
C ARG A 90 -0.89 -8.77 -1.83
N TYR A 91 -1.49 -7.80 -1.13
CA TYR A 91 -1.67 -7.85 0.31
C TYR A 91 -3.17 -7.93 0.64
N SER A 92 -3.57 -8.73 1.65
CA SER A 92 -4.98 -8.88 2.01
C SER A 92 -5.41 -7.81 3.01
N THR A 93 -6.30 -6.91 2.60
CA THR A 93 -6.91 -5.88 3.44
C THR A 93 -8.15 -6.38 4.20
N SER A 94 -8.73 -7.51 3.81
CA SER A 94 -9.89 -8.11 4.46
C SER A 94 -9.51 -9.44 5.08
N GLY A 95 -9.68 -9.61 6.40
CA GLY A 95 -9.29 -10.78 7.19
C GLY A 95 -9.95 -12.12 6.83
N GLY A 96 -10.17 -12.38 5.54
CA GLY A 96 -10.56 -13.68 5.00
C GLY A 96 -9.34 -14.59 4.86
N ALA A 97 -9.54 -15.91 4.97
CA ALA A 97 -8.50 -16.89 4.70
C ALA A 97 -7.92 -16.65 3.29
N ALA A 98 -6.58 -16.63 3.19
CA ALA A 98 -5.90 -16.51 1.92
C ALA A 98 -6.39 -17.61 0.96
N SER A 99 -6.97 -17.19 -0.17
CA SER A 99 -7.51 -18.08 -1.19
C SER A 99 -6.90 -17.68 -2.53
N TRP A 100 -6.46 -18.67 -3.29
CA TRP A 100 -5.87 -18.41 -4.60
C TRP A 100 -6.87 -17.77 -5.58
N GLU A 101 -8.20 -17.97 -5.39
CA GLU A 101 -9.24 -17.31 -6.16
C GLU A 101 -9.22 -15.79 -5.96
N ALA A 102 -8.82 -15.34 -4.77
CA ALA A 102 -8.68 -13.92 -4.44
C ALA A 102 -7.40 -13.29 -5.00
N ALA A 103 -6.42 -14.11 -5.43
CA ALA A 103 -5.23 -13.61 -6.12
C ALA A 103 -5.61 -12.94 -7.44
N GLN A 104 -4.91 -11.85 -7.77
CA GLN A 104 -5.08 -11.13 -9.03
C GLN A 104 -3.96 -11.48 -10.02
N PRO A 105 -4.15 -11.26 -11.34
CA PRO A 105 -5.28 -10.60 -12.03
C PRO A 105 -6.58 -11.40 -12.02
N HIS A 106 -7.73 -10.67 -12.03
CA HIS A 106 -9.05 -11.27 -12.20
C HIS A 106 -9.47 -11.29 -13.66
N ILE A 107 -10.06 -12.40 -14.10
CA ILE A 107 -10.51 -12.60 -15.49
C ILE A 107 -11.98 -12.25 -15.61
N SER A 108 -12.34 -11.58 -16.70
CA SER A 108 -13.71 -11.46 -17.18
C SER A 108 -13.77 -11.84 -18.66
N ALA A 109 -14.84 -12.56 -19.02
CA ALA A 109 -15.14 -12.86 -20.43
C ALA A 109 -16.03 -11.75 -20.99
N ILE A 110 -15.72 -11.36 -22.24
CA ILE A 110 -16.51 -10.44 -23.06
C ILE A 110 -16.77 -11.20 -24.35
N ASP A 111 -17.97 -11.78 -24.47
CA ASP A 111 -18.25 -12.76 -25.53
C ASP A 111 -17.19 -13.88 -25.52
N ASP A 112 -16.44 -14.04 -26.63
CA ASP A 112 -15.36 -15.03 -26.76
C ASP A 112 -13.97 -14.47 -26.38
N VAL A 113 -13.87 -13.22 -25.91
CA VAL A 113 -12.62 -12.55 -25.57
C VAL A 113 -12.42 -12.49 -24.06
N LEU A 114 -11.25 -12.87 -23.59
CA LEU A 114 -10.86 -12.74 -22.19
C LEU A 114 -10.13 -11.42 -21.95
N ILE A 115 -10.42 -10.78 -20.82
CA ILE A 115 -9.63 -9.69 -20.27
C ILE A 115 -9.14 -10.06 -18.88
N ALA A 116 -8.00 -9.48 -18.47
CA ALA A 116 -7.45 -9.67 -17.11
C ALA A 116 -7.16 -8.32 -16.47
N LEU A 117 -7.67 -8.11 -15.24
CA LEU A 117 -7.57 -6.88 -14.47
C LEU A 117 -6.73 -7.08 -13.22
N ALA A 118 -5.77 -6.18 -13.00
CA ALA A 118 -5.06 -6.01 -11.73
C ALA A 118 -5.37 -4.62 -11.13
N HIS A 119 -5.59 -4.57 -9.83
CA HIS A 119 -6.10 -3.42 -9.09
C HIS A 119 -5.29 -3.17 -7.83
N ASN A 120 -4.83 -1.92 -7.64
CA ASN A 120 -4.31 -1.38 -6.39
C ASN A 120 -5.28 -0.34 -5.86
N GLY A 121 -5.82 -0.55 -4.66
CA GLY A 121 -6.78 0.32 -4.00
C GLY A 121 -7.94 -0.45 -3.38
N THR A 122 -9.00 0.28 -3.01
CA THR A 122 -10.23 -0.32 -2.46
C THR A 122 -11.46 0.46 -2.94
N LEU A 123 -12.45 -0.28 -3.44
CA LEU A 123 -13.75 0.26 -3.82
C LEU A 123 -14.68 0.27 -2.60
N VAL A 124 -15.22 1.44 -2.28
CA VAL A 124 -16.13 1.62 -1.14
C VAL A 124 -17.56 1.19 -1.42
N ASN A 125 -17.94 1.02 -2.69
CA ASN A 125 -19.28 0.58 -3.11
C ASN A 125 -19.36 -0.87 -3.59
N THR A 126 -18.36 -1.70 -3.29
CA THR A 126 -18.23 -3.09 -3.73
C THR A 126 -19.51 -3.91 -3.50
N ASN A 127 -20.11 -3.83 -2.30
CA ASN A 127 -21.27 -4.63 -1.95
C ASN A 127 -22.51 -4.27 -2.80
N ALA A 128 -22.74 -2.97 -3.03
CA ALA A 128 -23.87 -2.51 -3.83
C ALA A 128 -23.69 -2.91 -5.31
N LEU A 129 -22.49 -2.71 -5.85
CA LEU A 129 -22.16 -3.07 -7.23
C LEU A 129 -22.22 -4.59 -7.46
N ARG A 130 -21.72 -5.37 -6.50
CA ARG A 130 -21.82 -6.84 -6.52
C ARG A 130 -23.27 -7.30 -6.54
N ALA A 131 -24.13 -6.75 -5.66
CA ALA A 131 -25.56 -7.11 -5.61
C ALA A 131 -26.23 -6.84 -6.96
N HIS A 132 -25.98 -5.67 -7.55
CA HIS A 132 -26.52 -5.32 -8.87
C HIS A 132 -26.08 -6.31 -9.96
N LEU A 133 -24.80 -6.66 -10.01
CA LEU A 133 -24.25 -7.62 -10.99
C LEU A 133 -24.80 -9.04 -10.78
N VAL A 134 -25.05 -9.45 -9.52
CA VAL A 134 -25.69 -10.76 -9.21
C VAL A 134 -27.14 -10.77 -9.70
N ASP A 135 -27.89 -9.69 -9.52
CA ASP A 135 -29.27 -9.57 -10.02
C ASP A 135 -29.31 -9.66 -11.56
N GLU A 136 -28.23 -9.28 -12.25
CA GLU A 136 -28.06 -9.46 -13.71
C GLU A 136 -27.50 -10.84 -14.10
N GLY A 137 -27.30 -11.75 -13.14
CA GLY A 137 -26.85 -13.12 -13.37
C GLY A 137 -25.34 -13.33 -13.41
N VAL A 138 -24.53 -12.31 -13.03
CA VAL A 138 -23.07 -12.42 -12.97
C VAL A 138 -22.66 -13.32 -11.81
N GLN A 139 -21.77 -14.28 -12.07
CA GLN A 139 -21.23 -15.17 -11.05
C GLN A 139 -19.83 -14.71 -10.61
N PHE A 140 -19.54 -14.84 -9.32
CA PHE A 140 -18.29 -14.50 -8.68
C PHE A 140 -17.60 -15.74 -8.11
N ARG A 141 -16.25 -15.73 -8.11
CA ARG A 141 -15.41 -16.79 -7.54
C ARG A 141 -14.75 -16.37 -6.22
N SER A 142 -14.60 -15.06 -6.03
CA SER A 142 -13.99 -14.48 -4.84
C SER A 142 -14.85 -13.40 -4.20
N GLY A 143 -14.46 -12.95 -3.01
CA GLY A 143 -15.09 -11.83 -2.30
C GLY A 143 -14.49 -10.46 -2.65
N THR A 144 -13.49 -10.39 -3.56
CA THR A 144 -12.71 -9.18 -3.80
C THR A 144 -13.46 -8.11 -4.60
N ASP A 145 -13.18 -6.86 -4.31
CA ASP A 145 -13.64 -5.70 -5.06
C ASP A 145 -13.05 -5.66 -6.48
N SER A 146 -11.83 -6.16 -6.62
CA SER A 146 -11.13 -6.26 -7.91
C SER A 146 -11.84 -7.20 -8.89
N GLU A 147 -12.41 -8.33 -8.40
CA GLU A 147 -13.25 -9.19 -9.24
C GLU A 147 -14.54 -8.47 -9.64
N VAL A 148 -15.13 -7.71 -8.72
CA VAL A 148 -16.34 -6.91 -9.00
C VAL A 148 -16.05 -5.89 -10.10
N ALA A 149 -14.91 -5.17 -10.03
CA ALA A 149 -14.49 -4.24 -11.07
C ALA A 149 -14.29 -4.93 -12.42
N ALA A 150 -13.57 -6.08 -12.45
CA ALA A 150 -13.35 -6.84 -13.69
C ALA A 150 -14.66 -7.28 -14.34
N LYS A 151 -15.61 -7.76 -13.54
CA LYS A 151 -16.93 -8.20 -14.01
C LYS A 151 -17.81 -7.03 -14.49
N ALA A 152 -17.76 -5.88 -13.79
CA ALA A 152 -18.47 -4.67 -14.20
C ALA A 152 -17.96 -4.18 -15.57
N ILE A 153 -16.63 -4.12 -15.76
CA ILE A 153 -16.03 -3.76 -17.06
C ILE A 153 -16.48 -4.73 -18.15
N GLY A 154 -16.42 -6.05 -17.88
CA GLY A 154 -16.81 -7.08 -18.84
C GLY A 154 -18.27 -6.93 -19.28
N ARG A 155 -19.18 -6.80 -18.31
CA ARG A 155 -20.62 -6.61 -18.56
C ARG A 155 -20.91 -5.38 -19.45
N VAL A 156 -20.37 -4.23 -19.03
CA VAL A 156 -20.62 -2.99 -19.79
C VAL A 156 -19.96 -3.03 -21.17
N THR A 157 -18.83 -3.75 -21.32
CA THR A 157 -18.21 -3.92 -22.62
C THR A 157 -19.06 -4.76 -23.58
N GLN A 158 -19.77 -5.78 -23.10
CA GLN A 158 -20.73 -6.55 -23.90
C GLN A 158 -21.84 -5.65 -24.45
N GLU A 159 -22.33 -4.68 -23.68
CA GLU A 159 -23.34 -3.71 -24.13
C GLU A 159 -22.80 -2.71 -25.15
N THR A 160 -21.57 -2.24 -24.94
CA THR A 160 -20.98 -1.17 -25.76
C THR A 160 -20.20 -1.67 -26.97
N HIS A 161 -19.89 -2.98 -27.01
CA HIS A 161 -19.06 -3.67 -28.03
C HIS A 161 -17.66 -3.09 -28.18
N HIS A 162 -17.20 -2.25 -27.24
CA HIS A 162 -15.89 -1.60 -27.25
C HIS A 162 -15.32 -1.54 -25.84
N LEU A 163 -14.19 -2.24 -25.59
CA LEU A 163 -13.56 -2.32 -24.25
C LEU A 163 -13.25 -0.94 -23.66
N ARG A 164 -12.76 0.00 -24.46
CA ARG A 164 -12.50 1.38 -24.00
C ARG A 164 -13.77 2.07 -23.48
N ASN A 165 -14.90 1.92 -24.17
CA ASN A 165 -16.18 2.47 -23.73
C ASN A 165 -16.69 1.74 -22.47
N GLY A 166 -16.46 0.43 -22.39
CA GLY A 166 -16.75 -0.39 -21.21
C GLY A 166 -15.99 0.08 -19.98
N ILE A 167 -14.67 0.31 -20.11
CA ILE A 167 -13.84 0.86 -19.03
C ILE A 167 -14.38 2.23 -18.59
N ARG A 168 -14.61 3.14 -19.54
CA ARG A 168 -15.10 4.49 -19.22
C ARG A 168 -16.44 4.47 -18.47
N ARG A 169 -17.43 3.69 -18.93
CA ARG A 169 -18.72 3.59 -18.24
C ARG A 169 -18.62 2.88 -16.89
N ALA A 170 -17.77 1.85 -16.79
CA ALA A 170 -17.51 1.21 -15.51
C ALA A 170 -16.89 2.21 -14.49
N MET A 171 -15.98 3.08 -14.93
CA MET A 171 -15.40 4.12 -14.08
C MET A 171 -16.45 5.13 -13.55
N GLU A 172 -17.58 5.33 -14.24
CA GLU A 172 -18.71 6.15 -13.76
C GLU A 172 -19.43 5.46 -12.58
N GLU A 173 -19.42 4.14 -12.52
CA GLU A 173 -20.07 3.32 -11.49
C GLU A 173 -19.14 3.00 -10.31
N LEU A 174 -17.83 2.91 -10.54
CA LEU A 174 -16.83 2.61 -9.51
C LEU A 174 -16.66 3.79 -8.55
N SER A 175 -16.70 3.53 -7.24
CA SER A 175 -16.47 4.52 -6.20
C SER A 175 -15.42 4.01 -5.22
N GLY A 176 -14.41 4.84 -4.95
CA GLY A 176 -13.28 4.49 -4.08
C GLY A 176 -11.95 4.93 -4.66
N ALA A 177 -10.89 4.30 -4.20
CA ALA A 177 -9.54 4.51 -4.72
C ALA A 177 -9.14 3.35 -5.63
N TYR A 178 -8.65 3.67 -6.82
CA TYR A 178 -8.13 2.64 -7.71
C TYR A 178 -7.05 3.15 -8.67
N ALA A 179 -6.00 2.35 -8.79
CA ALA A 179 -5.07 2.35 -9.89
C ALA A 179 -5.13 0.96 -10.52
N MET A 180 -5.57 0.88 -11.77
CA MET A 180 -5.86 -0.38 -12.45
C MET A 180 -5.06 -0.53 -13.73
N VAL A 181 -4.59 -1.75 -13.97
CA VAL A 181 -4.02 -2.18 -15.26
C VAL A 181 -4.83 -3.36 -15.79
N LEU A 182 -5.13 -3.34 -17.08
CA LEU A 182 -5.94 -4.36 -17.73
C LEU A 182 -5.27 -4.81 -19.03
N ALA A 183 -5.14 -6.13 -19.19
CA ALA A 183 -4.74 -6.76 -20.44
C ALA A 183 -5.97 -7.25 -21.20
N SER A 184 -6.08 -6.86 -22.46
CA SER A 184 -6.82 -7.59 -23.50
C SER A 184 -5.84 -8.41 -24.32
N PRO A 185 -6.29 -9.25 -25.28
CA PRO A 185 -5.36 -10.01 -26.12
C PRO A 185 -4.30 -9.17 -26.81
N ASP A 186 -4.63 -7.93 -27.21
CA ASP A 186 -3.82 -7.07 -28.08
C ASP A 186 -3.46 -5.69 -27.51
N SER A 187 -3.98 -5.32 -26.35
CA SER A 187 -3.81 -3.99 -25.79
C SER A 187 -3.64 -4.01 -24.27
N LEU A 188 -2.79 -3.13 -23.76
CA LEU A 188 -2.69 -2.80 -22.35
C LEU A 188 -3.49 -1.53 -22.07
N TYR A 189 -4.24 -1.51 -20.98
CA TYR A 189 -4.93 -0.32 -20.48
C TYR A 189 -4.46 -0.01 -19.06
N ALA A 190 -4.29 1.28 -18.77
CA ALA A 190 -4.03 1.81 -17.45
C ALA A 190 -5.04 2.91 -17.15
N PHE A 191 -5.67 2.87 -15.98
CA PHE A 191 -6.64 3.89 -15.61
C PHE A 191 -6.68 4.09 -14.09
N ARG A 192 -7.09 5.31 -13.70
CA ARG A 192 -6.96 5.76 -12.31
C ARG A 192 -8.25 6.46 -11.85
N ASP A 193 -8.54 6.37 -10.55
CA ASP A 193 -9.71 7.04 -9.96
C ASP A 193 -9.72 8.56 -10.18
N PRO A 194 -10.90 9.22 -10.12
CA PRO A 194 -11.04 10.65 -10.40
C PRO A 194 -10.27 11.59 -9.46
N ASN A 195 -9.86 11.10 -8.28
CA ASN A 195 -9.08 11.85 -7.30
C ASN A 195 -7.57 11.54 -7.39
N GLY A 196 -7.20 10.44 -8.07
CA GLY A 196 -5.82 9.97 -8.20
C GLY A 196 -5.22 9.57 -6.85
N ILE A 197 -5.97 8.79 -6.06
CA ILE A 197 -5.56 8.42 -4.69
C ILE A 197 -4.36 7.49 -4.71
N ARG A 198 -4.40 6.42 -5.53
CA ARG A 198 -3.29 5.47 -5.62
C ARG A 198 -2.33 5.84 -6.75
N PRO A 199 -1.00 5.64 -6.57
CA PRO A 199 -0.03 5.97 -7.59
C PRO A 199 -0.09 5.01 -8.79
N LEU A 200 0.18 5.54 -9.99
CA LEU A 200 0.32 4.78 -11.22
C LEU A 200 1.13 5.59 -12.21
N CYS A 201 2.29 5.10 -12.64
CA CYS A 201 3.21 5.78 -13.53
C CYS A 201 3.44 5.01 -14.85
N ILE A 202 3.82 5.75 -15.87
CA ILE A 202 4.08 5.26 -17.23
C ILE A 202 5.55 5.43 -17.54
N GLY A 203 6.17 4.42 -18.15
CA GLY A 203 7.52 4.46 -18.69
C GLY A 203 7.56 3.96 -20.13
N GLU A 204 8.50 4.49 -20.89
CA GLU A 204 8.80 4.05 -22.26
C GLU A 204 10.06 3.16 -22.24
N LEU A 205 9.97 2.00 -22.89
CA LEU A 205 11.12 1.12 -23.07
C LEU A 205 12.11 1.72 -24.10
N PRO A 206 13.43 1.52 -23.91
CA PRO A 206 14.42 2.05 -24.84
C PRO A 206 14.15 1.63 -26.29
N ASP A 207 14.57 2.47 -27.23
CA ASP A 207 14.49 2.23 -28.67
C ASP A 207 13.05 2.02 -29.20
N GLY A 208 12.04 2.54 -28.48
CA GLY A 208 10.63 2.43 -28.86
C GLY A 208 10.09 1.00 -28.83
N ARG A 209 10.72 0.10 -28.05
CA ARG A 209 10.32 -1.31 -27.95
C ARG A 209 8.98 -1.53 -27.26
N GLY A 210 8.44 -0.53 -26.57
CA GLY A 210 7.13 -0.60 -25.95
C GLY A 210 6.99 0.30 -24.71
N TRP A 211 6.00 -0.05 -23.91
CA TRP A 211 5.57 0.73 -22.76
C TRP A 211 5.44 -0.13 -21.51
N ALA A 212 5.76 0.45 -20.36
CA ALA A 212 5.52 -0.16 -19.06
C ALA A 212 4.67 0.78 -18.18
N VAL A 213 3.87 0.19 -17.32
CA VAL A 213 3.04 0.87 -16.32
C VAL A 213 3.29 0.23 -14.97
N SER A 214 3.43 1.02 -13.93
CA SER A 214 3.81 0.53 -12.60
C SER A 214 3.18 1.36 -11.48
N SER A 215 2.96 0.75 -10.33
CA SER A 215 2.58 1.48 -9.11
C SER A 215 3.65 2.49 -8.70
N GLU A 216 4.93 2.17 -8.90
CA GLU A 216 6.07 3.02 -8.56
C GLU A 216 7.14 3.00 -9.65
N THR A 217 7.97 4.06 -9.72
CA THR A 217 9.04 4.13 -10.74
C THR A 217 10.12 3.07 -10.56
N CYS A 218 10.34 2.55 -9.34
CA CYS A 218 11.28 1.44 -9.14
C CYS A 218 10.91 0.17 -9.92
N GLY A 219 9.61 -0.03 -10.25
CA GLY A 219 9.15 -1.10 -11.13
C GLY A 219 9.46 -0.83 -12.61
N LEU A 220 9.53 0.46 -13.02
CA LEU A 220 9.97 0.86 -14.35
C LEU A 220 11.49 0.69 -14.50
N ASP A 221 12.25 1.11 -13.50
CA ASP A 221 13.71 1.09 -13.50
C ASP A 221 14.27 -0.31 -13.70
N ILE A 222 13.66 -1.34 -13.04
CA ILE A 222 14.15 -2.73 -13.14
C ILE A 222 14.03 -3.32 -14.56
N VAL A 223 13.07 -2.84 -15.34
CA VAL A 223 12.88 -3.26 -16.75
C VAL A 223 13.53 -2.30 -17.74
N GLY A 224 14.25 -1.27 -17.25
CA GLY A 224 14.94 -0.27 -18.04
C GLY A 224 14.02 0.73 -18.75
N ALA A 225 12.76 0.85 -18.31
CA ALA A 225 11.82 1.82 -18.86
C ALA A 225 12.09 3.22 -18.28
N GLN A 226 12.16 4.22 -19.15
CA GLN A 226 12.30 5.62 -18.75
C GLN A 226 10.95 6.20 -18.31
N TYR A 227 10.89 6.78 -17.12
CA TYR A 227 9.71 7.45 -16.62
C TYR A 227 9.26 8.58 -17.57
N VAL A 228 8.01 8.55 -17.96
CA VAL A 228 7.38 9.57 -18.81
C VAL A 228 6.51 10.51 -17.99
N ARG A 229 5.53 9.96 -17.28
CA ARG A 229 4.57 10.68 -16.43
C ARG A 229 3.73 9.73 -15.59
N ASP A 230 3.01 10.25 -14.64
CA ASP A 230 1.92 9.52 -13.99
C ASP A 230 0.66 9.50 -14.86
N VAL A 231 -0.20 8.50 -14.63
CA VAL A 231 -1.58 8.49 -15.15
C VAL A 231 -2.38 9.56 -14.40
N GLU A 232 -3.07 10.43 -15.15
CA GLU A 232 -3.83 11.54 -14.57
C GLU A 232 -5.11 11.03 -13.85
N PRO A 233 -5.65 11.77 -12.87
CA PRO A 233 -6.92 11.44 -12.23
C PRO A 233 -8.07 11.31 -13.24
N GLY A 234 -8.75 10.17 -13.23
CA GLY A 234 -9.85 9.86 -14.14
C GLY A 234 -9.46 9.55 -15.58
N GLU A 235 -8.16 9.44 -15.87
CA GLU A 235 -7.63 9.16 -17.21
C GLU A 235 -7.68 7.66 -17.50
N ILE A 236 -7.84 7.33 -18.81
CA ILE A 236 -7.63 6.02 -19.41
C ILE A 236 -6.49 6.14 -20.42
N VAL A 237 -5.46 5.32 -20.28
CA VAL A 237 -4.35 5.23 -21.24
C VAL A 237 -4.35 3.84 -21.83
N ARG A 238 -4.36 3.76 -23.16
CA ARG A 238 -4.22 2.51 -23.95
C ARG A 238 -2.89 2.45 -24.64
N PHE A 239 -2.25 1.31 -24.59
CA PHE A 239 -1.03 0.98 -25.31
C PHE A 239 -1.31 -0.18 -26.26
N ASN A 240 -1.03 0.02 -27.52
CA ASN A 240 -1.16 -0.98 -28.58
C ASN A 240 -0.11 -0.76 -29.66
N ARG A 241 -0.21 -1.46 -30.79
CA ARG A 241 0.74 -1.31 -31.90
C ARG A 241 0.79 0.08 -32.54
N ASP A 242 -0.27 0.88 -32.34
CA ASP A 242 -0.34 2.27 -32.84
C ASP A 242 0.30 3.27 -31.85
N GLY A 243 0.77 2.79 -30.67
CA GLY A 243 1.42 3.59 -29.63
C GLY A 243 0.56 3.81 -28.40
N MET A 244 0.88 4.88 -27.65
CA MET A 244 0.18 5.32 -26.44
C MET A 244 -0.97 6.28 -26.81
N HIS A 245 -2.17 5.97 -26.34
CA HIS A 245 -3.38 6.79 -26.51
C HIS A 245 -4.00 7.11 -25.15
N ALA A 246 -4.10 8.38 -24.83
CA ALA A 246 -4.63 8.85 -23.56
C ALA A 246 -5.93 9.63 -23.79
N GLU A 247 -6.92 9.42 -22.92
CA GLU A 247 -8.16 10.16 -22.90
C GLU A 247 -8.71 10.34 -21.48
N GLN A 248 -9.48 11.37 -21.23
CA GLN A 248 -10.21 11.53 -19.98
C GLN A 248 -11.40 10.57 -19.97
N GLY A 249 -11.35 9.53 -19.13
CA GLY A 249 -12.43 8.55 -18.97
C GLY A 249 -13.61 9.12 -18.19
N VAL A 250 -13.33 9.72 -17.02
CA VAL A 250 -14.28 10.44 -16.18
C VAL A 250 -13.69 11.78 -15.76
N ALA A 251 -14.53 12.76 -15.45
CA ALA A 251 -14.05 14.07 -15.04
C ALA A 251 -13.16 13.98 -13.79
N ALA A 252 -11.97 14.55 -13.86
CA ALA A 252 -11.09 14.67 -12.70
C ALA A 252 -11.78 15.46 -11.58
N ARG A 253 -11.61 15.00 -10.35
CA ARG A 253 -12.04 15.69 -9.13
C ARG A 253 -10.86 16.40 -8.47
N LYS A 254 -11.07 16.95 -7.27
CA LYS A 254 -9.97 17.49 -6.47
C LYS A 254 -8.91 16.40 -6.26
N SER A 255 -7.67 16.70 -6.62
CA SER A 255 -6.55 15.78 -6.41
C SER A 255 -6.44 15.42 -4.93
N ALA A 256 -6.23 14.13 -4.64
CA ALA A 256 -6.14 13.58 -3.30
C ALA A 256 -5.17 12.39 -3.26
N ALA A 257 -3.94 12.59 -3.75
CA ALA A 257 -2.91 11.56 -3.70
C ALA A 257 -2.64 11.12 -2.25
N CYS A 258 -2.54 9.83 -2.00
CA CYS A 258 -2.28 9.31 -0.65
C CYS A 258 -0.94 9.83 -0.12
N ILE A 259 -0.95 10.64 0.94
CA ILE A 259 0.28 11.20 1.51
C ILE A 259 1.12 10.13 2.21
N PHE A 260 0.50 9.03 2.63
CA PHE A 260 1.17 7.91 3.28
C PHE A 260 2.13 7.16 2.34
N GLU A 261 1.99 7.32 1.03
CA GLU A 261 2.97 6.82 0.05
C GLU A 261 4.36 7.42 0.32
N TYR A 262 4.42 8.71 0.62
CA TYR A 262 5.69 9.37 0.97
C TYR A 262 6.16 9.02 2.38
N VAL A 263 5.25 8.84 3.33
CA VAL A 263 5.61 8.50 4.72
C VAL A 263 6.20 7.09 4.80
N TYR A 264 5.52 6.10 4.21
CA TYR A 264 5.84 4.69 4.46
C TYR A 264 5.87 3.80 3.22
N PHE A 265 4.79 3.77 2.38
CA PHE A 265 4.60 2.67 1.44
C PHE A 265 5.61 2.64 0.30
N ALA A 266 5.85 3.77 -0.35
CA ALA A 266 6.74 3.80 -1.50
C ALA A 266 8.20 3.57 -1.11
N ARG A 267 8.95 2.94 -1.99
CA ARG A 267 10.39 2.79 -1.81
C ARG A 267 11.08 4.16 -1.89
N PRO A 268 12.15 4.38 -1.12
CA PRO A 268 12.83 5.68 -1.13
C PRO A 268 13.45 6.06 -2.47
N ASP A 269 13.76 5.08 -3.33
CA ASP A 269 14.28 5.29 -4.68
C ASP A 269 13.18 5.61 -5.71
N SER A 270 11.91 5.60 -5.33
CA SER A 270 10.79 5.95 -6.20
C SER A 270 10.55 7.46 -6.29
N VAL A 271 9.96 7.85 -7.44
CA VAL A 271 9.42 9.18 -7.70
C VAL A 271 7.90 9.04 -7.88
N ILE A 272 7.13 9.82 -7.15
CA ILE A 272 5.68 9.87 -7.25
C ILE A 272 5.27 11.31 -7.53
N ASP A 273 4.46 11.53 -8.54
CA ASP A 273 3.97 12.85 -8.95
C ASP A 273 5.09 13.91 -9.13
N GLY A 274 6.27 13.45 -9.57
CA GLY A 274 7.46 14.28 -9.76
C GLY A 274 8.31 14.51 -8.51
N GLN A 275 7.85 14.09 -7.33
CA GLN A 275 8.56 14.23 -6.06
C GLN A 275 9.33 12.95 -5.70
N SER A 276 10.63 13.06 -5.41
CA SER A 276 11.43 11.97 -4.84
C SER A 276 10.94 11.62 -3.44
N VAL A 277 10.62 10.35 -3.21
CA VAL A 277 10.23 9.81 -1.89
C VAL A 277 11.34 9.98 -0.87
N TYR A 278 12.59 9.70 -1.26
CA TYR A 278 13.75 9.91 -0.39
C TYR A 278 13.87 11.35 0.09
N GLN A 279 13.73 12.32 -0.84
CA GLN A 279 13.83 13.72 -0.50
C GLN A 279 12.67 14.20 0.38
N ALA A 280 11.44 13.73 0.10
CA ALA A 280 10.28 13.99 0.94
C ALA A 280 10.50 13.52 2.39
N ARG A 281 10.99 12.29 2.58
CA ARG A 281 11.32 11.76 3.92
C ARG A 281 12.42 12.56 4.61
N ARG A 282 13.46 12.98 3.89
CA ARG A 282 14.49 13.87 4.48
C ARG A 282 13.90 15.20 4.93
N ASN A 283 12.99 15.79 4.14
CA ASN A 283 12.32 17.02 4.49
C ASN A 283 11.43 16.84 5.73
N MET A 284 10.69 15.70 5.84
CA MET A 284 9.91 15.37 7.05
C MET A 284 10.80 15.42 8.30
N GLY A 285 11.97 14.78 8.24
CA GLY A 285 12.90 14.79 9.37
C GLY A 285 13.41 16.19 9.72
N ARG A 286 13.72 17.01 8.72
CA ARG A 286 14.16 18.40 8.94
C ARG A 286 13.08 19.24 9.61
N ILE A 287 11.86 19.18 9.10
CA ILE A 287 10.72 19.91 9.67
C ILE A 287 10.43 19.43 11.09
N LEU A 288 10.44 18.12 11.33
CA LEU A 288 10.23 17.56 12.65
C LEU A 288 11.28 18.01 13.66
N ALA A 289 12.53 18.20 13.24
CA ALA A 289 13.57 18.76 14.11
C ALA A 289 13.31 20.22 14.51
N GLN A 290 12.68 20.99 13.62
CA GLN A 290 12.27 22.38 13.90
C GLN A 290 11.04 22.42 14.81
N GLU A 291 10.03 21.56 14.59
CA GLU A 291 8.78 21.53 15.35
C GLU A 291 8.95 20.90 16.74
N ALA A 292 9.83 19.89 16.88
CA ALA A 292 10.00 19.11 18.10
C ALA A 292 11.49 18.88 18.43
N PRO A 293 12.25 19.94 18.69
CA PRO A 293 13.66 19.83 19.09
C PRO A 293 13.80 19.14 20.45
N VAL A 294 14.92 18.49 20.68
CA VAL A 294 15.28 17.89 21.98
C VAL A 294 16.81 17.82 22.11
N GLU A 295 17.31 17.92 23.33
CA GLU A 295 18.71 17.69 23.61
C GLU A 295 18.99 16.19 23.69
N ALA A 296 19.88 15.70 22.84
CA ALA A 296 20.26 14.30 22.78
C ALA A 296 21.68 14.15 22.22
N ASP A 297 22.21 12.93 22.31
CA ASP A 297 23.57 12.64 21.89
C ASP A 297 23.63 12.02 20.47
N LEU A 298 22.58 11.24 20.09
CA LEU A 298 22.51 10.57 18.80
C LEU A 298 21.08 10.57 18.23
N VAL A 299 20.99 10.64 16.89
CA VAL A 299 19.77 10.38 16.14
C VAL A 299 19.86 9.00 15.50
N LEU A 300 18.83 8.18 15.69
CA LEU A 300 18.67 6.86 15.08
C LEU A 300 17.41 6.82 14.21
N GLY A 301 17.45 6.08 13.09
CA GLY A 301 16.28 5.78 12.29
C GLY A 301 15.80 4.35 12.52
N VAL A 302 14.50 4.14 12.61
CA VAL A 302 13.92 2.79 12.57
C VAL A 302 14.00 2.26 11.13
N PRO A 303 14.74 1.17 10.88
CA PRO A 303 14.92 0.67 9.52
C PRO A 303 13.62 0.04 8.96
N ASP A 304 13.29 0.20 7.67
CA ASP A 304 14.05 0.96 6.66
C ASP A 304 13.45 2.37 6.46
N SER A 305 12.17 2.59 6.79
CA SER A 305 11.36 3.79 6.50
C SER A 305 11.83 5.05 7.24
N GLY A 306 12.22 4.93 8.51
CA GLY A 306 12.65 6.04 9.34
C GLY A 306 14.06 6.58 9.03
N VAL A 307 14.90 5.81 8.30
CA VAL A 307 16.31 6.17 8.08
C VAL A 307 16.51 7.48 7.31
N PRO A 308 15.86 7.73 6.16
CA PRO A 308 16.03 9.02 5.48
C PRO A 308 15.57 10.22 6.32
N SER A 309 14.50 10.04 7.09
CA SER A 309 13.97 11.07 7.98
C SER A 309 14.92 11.33 9.16
N ALA A 310 15.53 10.30 9.72
CA ALA A 310 16.54 10.43 10.76
C ALA A 310 17.77 11.22 10.27
N MET A 311 18.21 10.97 9.04
CA MET A 311 19.26 11.77 8.40
C MET A 311 18.85 13.23 8.24
N GLY A 312 17.57 13.49 7.89
CA GLY A 312 17.01 14.84 7.80
C GLY A 312 16.99 15.55 9.16
N TYR A 313 16.50 14.86 10.19
CA TYR A 313 16.47 15.36 11.57
C TYR A 313 17.88 15.68 12.10
N ALA A 314 18.82 14.76 11.94
CA ALA A 314 20.21 14.94 12.35
C ALA A 314 20.86 16.14 11.65
N PHE A 315 20.63 16.31 10.35
CA PHE A 315 21.16 17.44 9.60
C PHE A 315 20.66 18.78 10.13
N GLU A 316 19.36 18.88 10.45
CA GLU A 316 18.74 20.12 10.89
C GLU A 316 19.04 20.44 12.35
N SER A 317 19.04 19.43 13.23
CA SER A 317 19.30 19.59 14.68
C SER A 317 20.78 19.74 15.01
N GLY A 318 21.69 19.31 14.12
CA GLY A 318 23.12 19.21 14.40
C GLY A 318 23.51 18.05 15.31
N ILE A 319 22.56 17.21 15.75
CA ILE A 319 22.84 16.00 16.53
C ILE A 319 23.37 14.91 15.59
N PRO A 320 24.48 14.20 15.91
CA PRO A 320 25.03 13.18 15.06
C PRO A 320 24.05 12.04 14.73
N TYR A 321 24.02 11.58 13.47
CA TYR A 321 23.32 10.35 13.06
C TYR A 321 24.21 9.13 13.27
N ALA A 322 23.63 8.02 13.75
CA ALA A 322 24.28 6.72 13.79
C ALA A 322 23.30 5.59 13.46
N ASP A 323 23.82 4.48 12.90
CA ASP A 323 23.09 3.24 12.76
C ASP A 323 23.08 2.50 14.11
N GLY A 324 22.03 2.69 14.89
CA GLY A 324 21.89 2.03 16.21
C GLY A 324 20.99 0.80 16.18
N ILE A 325 20.24 0.59 15.11
CA ILE A 325 19.28 -0.51 14.94
C ILE A 325 19.55 -1.18 13.59
N VAL A 326 19.81 -2.49 13.61
CA VAL A 326 20.03 -3.29 12.40
C VAL A 326 18.83 -4.18 12.12
N LYS A 327 18.31 -4.12 10.89
CA LYS A 327 17.26 -5.02 10.42
C LYS A 327 17.88 -6.29 9.83
N ASN A 328 17.43 -7.45 10.30
CA ASN A 328 17.81 -8.72 9.69
C ASN A 328 17.02 -8.91 8.38
N ARG A 329 17.73 -8.78 7.25
CA ARG A 329 17.15 -8.91 5.90
C ARG A 329 16.78 -10.33 5.49
N TYR A 330 17.31 -11.34 6.21
CA TYR A 330 17.08 -12.76 5.91
C TYR A 330 15.89 -13.35 6.68
N VAL A 331 15.34 -12.63 7.65
CA VAL A 331 14.12 -13.03 8.34
C VAL A 331 12.93 -12.48 7.57
N GLY A 332 12.37 -13.32 6.69
CA GLY A 332 11.08 -13.07 6.06
C GLY A 332 9.93 -13.07 7.08
N ARG A 333 8.67 -13.00 6.64
CA ARG A 333 7.52 -13.26 7.51
C ARG A 333 7.65 -14.70 8.02
N THR A 334 8.11 -14.84 9.26
CA THR A 334 8.25 -16.13 9.94
C THR A 334 6.87 -16.64 10.31
N PHE A 335 6.75 -17.97 10.23
CA PHE A 335 5.61 -18.75 10.67
C PHE A 335 4.92 -18.18 11.91
N ILE A 336 3.59 -18.31 11.94
CA ILE A 336 2.75 -17.98 13.10
C ILE A 336 3.24 -18.82 14.29
N GLU A 337 3.80 -18.16 15.28
CA GLU A 337 4.37 -18.83 16.43
C GLU A 337 3.33 -18.98 17.55
N PRO A 338 3.15 -20.19 18.10
CA PRO A 338 2.01 -20.49 18.99
C PRO A 338 2.15 -19.95 20.41
N THR A 339 3.30 -19.40 20.82
CA THR A 339 3.50 -18.92 22.20
C THR A 339 3.95 -17.45 22.29
N GLN A 340 3.58 -16.76 23.37
CA GLN A 340 3.95 -15.37 23.63
C GLN A 340 5.47 -15.15 23.74
N ALA A 341 6.21 -16.14 24.26
CA ALA A 341 7.67 -16.09 24.35
C ALA A 341 8.33 -16.15 22.94
N MET A 342 7.80 -16.95 22.03
CA MET A 342 8.30 -17.05 20.66
C MET A 342 7.96 -15.78 19.85
N ARG A 343 6.83 -15.13 20.12
CA ARG A 343 6.45 -13.86 19.51
C ARG A 343 7.35 -12.68 19.93
N GLN A 344 7.83 -12.68 21.18
CA GLN A 344 8.84 -11.72 21.65
C GLN A 344 10.20 -11.94 20.96
N LEU A 345 10.58 -13.19 20.69
CA LEU A 345 11.73 -13.53 19.86
C LEU A 345 11.58 -13.02 18.42
N GLY A 346 10.38 -13.03 17.84
CA GLY A 346 10.13 -12.61 16.47
C GLY A 346 10.52 -11.15 16.17
N ILE A 347 10.36 -10.22 17.11
CA ILE A 347 10.82 -8.83 16.95
C ILE A 347 12.33 -8.73 17.09
N ARG A 348 12.93 -9.42 18.08
CA ARG A 348 14.38 -9.51 18.25
C ARG A 348 15.08 -10.16 17.05
N LEU A 349 14.39 -11.07 16.33
CA LEU A 349 14.89 -11.62 15.08
C LEU A 349 14.89 -10.61 13.94
N LYS A 350 13.97 -9.64 13.95
CA LYS A 350 13.82 -8.62 12.88
C LYS A 350 14.70 -7.39 13.10
N LEU A 351 14.76 -6.90 14.34
CA LEU A 351 15.48 -5.67 14.70
C LEU A 351 16.45 -5.98 15.85
N ASN A 352 17.71 -5.61 15.66
CA ASN A 352 18.75 -5.82 16.65
C ASN A 352 19.46 -4.51 17.02
N PRO A 353 19.51 -4.11 18.31
CA PRO A 353 20.16 -2.88 18.74
C PRO A 353 21.69 -3.07 18.81
N LEU A 354 22.43 -2.08 18.38
CA LEU A 354 23.89 -2.03 18.49
C LEU A 354 24.28 -1.42 19.85
N ARG A 355 24.53 -2.27 20.87
CA ARG A 355 24.89 -1.83 22.22
C ARG A 355 26.07 -0.85 22.25
N SER A 356 27.08 -1.10 21.46
CA SER A 356 28.28 -0.24 21.36
C SER A 356 27.99 1.18 20.88
N VAL A 357 26.83 1.41 20.27
CA VAL A 357 26.37 2.73 19.79
C VAL A 357 25.40 3.35 20.79
N ILE A 358 24.58 2.55 21.46
CA ILE A 358 23.41 2.97 22.24
C ILE A 358 23.73 3.18 23.72
N GLU A 359 24.62 2.36 24.31
CA GLU A 359 24.86 2.33 25.74
C GLU A 359 25.30 3.69 26.29
N GLY A 360 24.55 4.19 27.29
CA GLY A 360 24.78 5.46 27.94
C GLY A 360 24.36 6.71 27.14
N GLN A 361 23.82 6.56 25.93
CA GLN A 361 23.44 7.68 25.06
C GLN A 361 21.97 8.10 25.28
N ARG A 362 21.73 9.42 25.14
CA ARG A 362 20.38 9.99 24.98
C ARG A 362 20.03 9.95 23.50
N LEU A 363 18.96 9.27 23.14
CA LEU A 363 18.63 8.92 21.75
C LEU A 363 17.41 9.71 21.26
N VAL A 364 17.50 10.29 20.07
CA VAL A 364 16.35 10.63 19.24
C VAL A 364 16.09 9.48 18.27
N VAL A 365 14.94 8.85 18.36
CA VAL A 365 14.55 7.72 17.53
C VAL A 365 13.44 8.16 16.57
N ILE A 366 13.75 8.13 15.28
CA ILE A 366 12.82 8.54 14.23
C ILE A 366 12.11 7.30 13.67
N ASP A 367 10.77 7.31 13.73
CA ASP A 367 9.92 6.27 13.09
C ASP A 367 8.91 6.93 12.15
N ASP A 368 8.29 6.13 11.30
CA ASP A 368 7.33 6.61 10.30
C ASP A 368 5.96 6.97 10.91
N SER A 369 5.38 6.10 11.72
CA SER A 369 4.04 6.24 12.25
C SER A 369 3.80 5.39 13.50
N ILE A 370 2.81 5.78 14.30
CA ILE A 370 2.28 4.96 15.40
C ILE A 370 0.79 4.69 15.12
N VAL A 371 0.41 3.40 15.07
CA VAL A 371 -0.97 2.95 14.82
C VAL A 371 -1.58 2.42 16.12
N ARG A 372 -1.10 1.28 16.63
CA ARG A 372 -1.52 0.68 17.92
C ARG A 372 -0.52 0.91 19.05
N GLY A 373 0.71 1.29 18.74
CA GLY A 373 1.79 1.59 19.67
C GLY A 373 2.57 0.38 20.21
N ASN A 374 2.12 -0.86 19.96
CA ASN A 374 2.79 -2.05 20.48
C ASN A 374 4.23 -2.20 19.98
N THR A 375 4.49 -1.89 18.71
CA THR A 375 5.82 -1.95 18.10
C THR A 375 6.72 -0.88 18.73
N SER A 376 6.23 0.35 18.89
CA SER A 376 6.97 1.46 19.49
C SER A 376 7.33 1.16 20.95
N LYS A 377 6.39 0.59 21.74
CA LYS A 377 6.64 0.15 23.11
C LYS A 377 7.76 -0.90 23.21
N LYS A 378 7.71 -1.91 22.33
CA LYS A 378 8.73 -2.97 22.29
C LYS A 378 10.09 -2.42 21.80
N LEU A 379 10.07 -1.47 20.88
CA LEU A 379 11.26 -0.78 20.41
C LEU A 379 11.93 0.01 21.53
N VAL A 380 11.17 0.83 22.26
CA VAL A 380 11.69 1.59 23.41
C VAL A 380 12.28 0.66 24.46
N GLN A 381 11.58 -0.42 24.81
CA GLN A 381 12.09 -1.41 25.77
C GLN A 381 13.39 -2.06 25.27
N MET A 382 13.49 -2.40 23.99
CA MET A 382 14.69 -2.97 23.40
C MET A 382 15.90 -2.01 23.49
N LEU A 383 15.69 -0.71 23.27
CA LEU A 383 16.73 0.31 23.37
C LEU A 383 17.15 0.52 24.83
N ARG A 384 16.19 0.51 25.79
CA ARG A 384 16.48 0.53 27.23
C ARG A 384 17.30 -0.69 27.67
N ASP A 385 16.93 -1.91 27.21
CA ASP A 385 17.68 -3.14 27.49
C ASP A 385 19.08 -3.10 26.88
N ALA A 386 19.29 -2.32 25.82
CA ALA A 386 20.62 -2.08 25.21
C ALA A 386 21.44 -1.00 25.97
N GLY A 387 20.88 -0.37 26.98
CA GLY A 387 21.58 0.60 27.83
C GLY A 387 21.38 2.07 27.46
N ALA A 388 20.35 2.40 26.66
CA ALA A 388 20.03 3.81 26.37
C ALA A 388 19.72 4.58 27.66
N ALA A 389 20.32 5.77 27.81
CA ALA A 389 20.07 6.66 28.96
C ALA A 389 18.68 7.31 28.84
N GLU A 390 18.37 7.84 27.66
CA GLU A 390 17.07 8.43 27.33
C GLU A 390 16.63 7.99 25.94
N VAL A 391 15.31 7.90 25.70
CA VAL A 391 14.71 7.56 24.39
C VAL A 391 13.62 8.56 24.08
N HIS A 392 13.87 9.44 23.12
CA HIS A 392 12.94 10.44 22.62
C HIS A 392 12.39 10.01 21.27
N LEU A 393 11.11 9.65 21.21
CA LEU A 393 10.47 9.27 19.94
C LEU A 393 10.04 10.49 19.14
N ARG A 394 10.31 10.48 17.85
CA ARG A 394 9.92 11.50 16.87
C ARG A 394 9.32 10.82 15.65
N ILE A 395 8.05 11.10 15.39
CA ILE A 395 7.24 10.41 14.39
C ILE A 395 7.00 11.34 13.21
N VAL A 396 7.33 10.88 12.00
CA VAL A 396 7.24 11.69 10.78
C VAL A 396 5.88 11.66 10.10
N SER A 397 4.87 11.08 10.73
CA SER A 397 3.46 11.31 10.42
C SER A 397 2.78 12.07 11.56
N PRO A 398 1.65 12.76 11.31
CA PRO A 398 0.71 13.13 12.35
C PRO A 398 0.12 11.90 13.06
N GLU A 399 -0.61 12.15 14.14
CA GLU A 399 -1.37 11.10 14.83
C GLU A 399 -2.40 10.46 13.91
N VAL A 400 -2.41 9.12 13.82
CA VAL A 400 -3.39 8.37 13.05
C VAL A 400 -4.67 8.23 13.86
N LEU A 401 -5.67 9.03 13.52
CA LEU A 401 -6.93 9.17 14.26
C LEU A 401 -8.11 8.43 13.63
N TRP A 402 -8.02 8.12 12.34
CA TRP A 402 -9.12 7.59 11.56
C TRP A 402 -8.68 6.40 10.69
N PRO A 403 -9.56 5.39 10.48
CA PRO A 403 -9.26 4.27 9.61
C PRO A 403 -9.16 4.70 8.14
N CYS A 404 -8.46 3.92 7.33
CA CYS A 404 -8.41 4.10 5.88
C CYS A 404 -9.48 3.22 5.20
N PHE A 405 -10.13 3.76 4.15
CA PHE A 405 -11.08 3.03 3.31
C PHE A 405 -10.62 2.90 1.86
N TYR A 406 -9.34 3.25 1.56
CA TYR A 406 -8.85 3.40 0.20
C TYR A 406 -7.66 2.49 -0.15
N GLY A 407 -7.43 1.44 0.66
CA GLY A 407 -6.45 0.41 0.35
C GLY A 407 -5.41 0.13 1.43
N ILE A 408 -5.35 0.93 2.50
CA ILE A 408 -4.49 0.64 3.65
C ILE A 408 -5.30 -0.19 4.65
N ASP A 409 -4.76 -1.31 5.10
CA ASP A 409 -5.36 -2.09 6.18
C ASP A 409 -5.13 -1.40 7.51
N THR A 410 -5.98 -0.42 7.81
CA THR A 410 -6.11 0.15 9.15
C THR A 410 -7.33 -0.45 9.82
N ASP A 411 -7.12 -0.85 11.05
CA ASP A 411 -8.21 -1.30 11.90
C ASP A 411 -9.30 -0.22 12.11
N THR A 412 -10.31 -0.64 12.80
CA THR A 412 -11.37 0.24 13.31
C THR A 412 -10.78 1.28 14.28
N ARG A 413 -11.42 2.40 14.41
CA ARG A 413 -10.96 3.54 15.20
C ARG A 413 -10.71 3.22 16.68
N ASP A 414 -11.43 2.24 17.24
CA ASP A 414 -11.22 1.72 18.61
C ASP A 414 -9.84 1.10 18.82
N GLN A 415 -9.15 0.68 17.77
CA GLN A 415 -7.81 0.08 17.85
C GLN A 415 -6.67 1.10 17.59
N LEU A 416 -6.98 2.29 17.11
CA LEU A 416 -6.00 3.36 16.91
C LEU A 416 -5.64 4.00 18.25
N ILE A 417 -4.37 3.90 18.67
CA ILE A 417 -3.96 4.39 19.99
C ILE A 417 -4.23 5.89 20.15
N ALA A 418 -3.95 6.70 19.14
CA ALA A 418 -4.15 8.15 19.17
C ALA A 418 -5.63 8.57 19.15
N ALA A 419 -6.55 7.69 18.74
CA ALA A 419 -7.98 7.94 18.83
C ALA A 419 -8.56 7.67 20.22
N ASN A 420 -7.78 7.00 21.12
CA ASN A 420 -8.23 6.51 22.40
C ASN A 420 -7.39 7.00 23.60
N MET A 421 -6.22 7.61 23.34
CA MET A 421 -5.31 8.15 24.37
C MET A 421 -4.81 9.52 23.94
N ASP A 422 -4.57 10.42 24.87
CA ASP A 422 -3.86 11.66 24.59
C ASP A 422 -2.34 11.42 24.45
N LEU A 423 -1.61 12.45 24.00
CA LEU A 423 -0.17 12.36 23.78
C LEU A 423 0.61 11.97 25.05
N GLY A 424 0.22 12.47 26.20
CA GLY A 424 0.85 12.16 27.50
C GLY A 424 0.63 10.71 27.91
N GLU A 425 -0.60 10.22 27.75
CA GLU A 425 -0.99 8.83 27.99
C GLU A 425 -0.27 7.88 27.06
N MET A 426 -0.19 8.22 25.76
CA MET A 426 0.57 7.44 24.76
C MET A 426 2.05 7.37 25.13
N ASN A 427 2.67 8.51 25.46
CA ASN A 427 4.07 8.54 25.87
C ASN A 427 4.34 7.66 27.09
N ALA A 428 3.49 7.78 28.12
CA ALA A 428 3.58 6.97 29.33
C ALA A 428 3.40 5.47 29.05
N TRP A 429 2.46 5.11 28.16
CA TRP A 429 2.19 3.73 27.79
C TRP A 429 3.33 3.10 26.98
N ILE A 430 3.93 3.87 26.05
CA ILE A 430 5.08 3.46 25.23
C ILE A 430 6.34 3.36 26.11
N GLY A 431 6.50 4.24 27.11
CA GLY A 431 7.64 4.28 28.04
C GLY A 431 8.84 5.07 27.52
N SER A 432 8.63 6.01 26.57
CA SER A 432 9.66 6.94 26.11
C SER A 432 9.77 8.17 27.04
N ASP A 433 10.91 8.85 27.00
CA ASP A 433 11.14 10.08 27.78
C ASP A 433 10.37 11.26 27.19
N SER A 434 10.22 11.28 25.86
CA SER A 434 9.30 12.19 25.17
C SER A 434 8.82 11.61 23.85
N LEU A 435 7.62 12.02 23.44
CA LEU A 435 6.98 11.65 22.18
C LEU A 435 6.50 12.91 21.48
N ALA A 436 6.79 13.03 20.17
CA ALA A 436 6.20 14.07 19.34
C ALA A 436 5.99 13.57 17.90
N PHE A 437 4.98 14.14 17.25
CA PHE A 437 4.61 13.89 15.88
C PHE A 437 4.88 15.15 15.05
N ILE A 438 5.13 14.98 13.74
CA ILE A 438 5.14 16.11 12.80
C ILE A 438 3.73 16.68 12.70
N SER A 439 3.62 18.00 12.51
CA SER A 439 2.33 18.62 12.22
C SER A 439 1.80 18.22 10.83
N LEU A 440 0.50 18.30 10.60
CA LEU A 440 -0.09 18.05 9.28
C LEU A 440 0.42 19.05 8.24
N GLU A 441 0.60 20.30 8.63
CA GLU A 441 1.19 21.36 7.80
C GLU A 441 2.65 21.02 7.45
N GLY A 442 3.43 20.57 8.43
CA GLY A 442 4.81 20.14 8.24
C GLY A 442 4.93 18.94 7.32
N LEU A 443 4.03 17.94 7.48
CA LEU A 443 3.97 16.81 6.59
C LEU A 443 3.67 17.23 5.13
N ARG A 444 2.66 18.06 4.91
CA ARG A 444 2.33 18.58 3.56
C ARG A 444 3.47 19.41 2.98
N ALA A 445 4.12 20.24 3.78
CA ALA A 445 5.26 21.05 3.37
C ALA A 445 6.51 20.24 3.02
N SER A 446 6.60 18.98 3.49
CA SER A 446 7.72 18.09 3.19
C SER A 446 7.73 17.56 1.75
N VAL A 447 6.63 17.76 0.99
CA VAL A 447 6.42 17.28 -0.39
C VAL A 447 6.21 18.48 -1.34
N PRO A 448 7.20 19.40 -1.45
CA PRO A 448 7.01 20.67 -2.17
C PRO A 448 6.96 20.53 -3.68
N ASP A 449 7.62 19.51 -4.25
CA ASP A 449 7.80 19.33 -5.69
C ASP A 449 6.70 18.48 -6.34
N ALA A 450 5.72 17.99 -5.55
CA ALA A 450 4.59 17.27 -6.09
C ALA A 450 3.80 18.16 -7.08
N ARG A 451 3.63 17.69 -8.31
CA ARG A 451 2.96 18.41 -9.39
C ARG A 451 1.51 18.75 -9.04
N ARG A 452 0.86 17.87 -8.28
CA ARG A 452 -0.51 18.00 -7.81
C ARG A 452 -0.52 18.39 -6.34
N GLN A 453 -1.06 19.55 -6.06
CA GLN A 453 -1.20 20.09 -4.72
C GLN A 453 -2.53 19.65 -4.11
N GLY A 454 -2.57 18.41 -3.61
CA GLY A 454 -3.75 17.88 -2.93
C GLY A 454 -3.52 16.45 -2.50
N PHE A 455 -3.62 16.21 -1.20
CA PHE A 455 -3.38 14.90 -0.61
C PHE A 455 -4.65 14.34 0.01
N CYS A 456 -4.78 13.01 0.00
CA CYS A 456 -5.61 12.27 0.92
C CYS A 456 -4.82 12.14 2.22
N ASP A 457 -5.30 12.77 3.26
CA ASP A 457 -4.80 12.71 4.63
C ASP A 457 -5.93 12.36 5.62
N ALA A 458 -6.94 11.66 5.12
CA ALA A 458 -8.13 11.27 5.87
C ALA A 458 -7.82 10.44 7.12
N CYS A 459 -6.74 9.66 7.13
CA CYS A 459 -6.29 8.91 8.31
C CYS A 459 -5.87 9.83 9.48
N PHE A 460 -5.55 11.09 9.21
CA PHE A 460 -5.23 12.10 10.23
C PHE A 460 -6.43 13.00 10.53
N THR A 461 -7.21 13.39 9.51
CA THR A 461 -8.24 14.45 9.59
C THR A 461 -9.68 13.93 9.70
N GLY A 462 -9.97 12.74 9.17
CA GLY A 462 -11.33 12.24 8.96
C GLY A 462 -12.03 12.80 7.71
N ASP A 463 -11.34 13.63 6.93
CA ASP A 463 -11.87 14.22 5.69
C ASP A 463 -11.64 13.30 4.51
N TYR A 464 -12.61 12.46 4.21
CA TYR A 464 -12.52 11.46 3.14
C TYR A 464 -12.86 12.06 1.78
N PRO A 465 -11.94 12.01 0.77
CA PRO A 465 -12.17 12.58 -0.56
C PRO A 465 -13.29 11.89 -1.36
N VAL A 466 -13.60 10.65 -1.02
CA VAL A 466 -14.73 9.87 -1.56
C VAL A 466 -15.66 9.51 -0.42
N ALA A 467 -16.95 9.74 -0.57
CA ALA A 467 -17.94 9.46 0.47
C ALA A 467 -17.93 7.96 0.85
N ILE A 468 -17.88 7.68 2.14
CA ILE A 468 -17.92 6.31 2.68
C ILE A 468 -19.38 5.95 2.95
N PRO A 469 -19.91 4.86 2.36
CA PRO A 469 -21.27 4.42 2.64
C PRO A 469 -21.48 4.07 4.12
N ASP A 470 -22.62 4.40 4.68
CA ASP A 470 -22.98 4.13 6.09
C ASP A 470 -22.81 2.65 6.48
N SER A 471 -23.07 1.74 5.54
CA SER A 471 -22.90 0.29 5.75
C SER A 471 -21.45 -0.13 5.99
N VAL A 472 -20.49 0.68 5.52
CA VAL A 472 -19.04 0.48 5.71
C VAL A 472 -18.57 1.26 6.93
N ALA A 473 -19.06 2.49 7.11
CA ALA A 473 -18.59 3.44 8.11
C ALA A 473 -19.02 3.10 9.56
N LYS A 474 -20.25 2.57 9.73
CA LYS A 474 -20.98 2.56 11.02
C LYS A 474 -20.27 1.93 12.22
N LYS A 475 -19.42 0.92 12.01
CA LYS A 475 -18.66 0.28 13.10
C LYS A 475 -17.21 0.72 13.14
N SER A 476 -16.65 1.05 11.97
CA SER A 476 -15.23 1.36 11.82
C SER A 476 -14.83 2.73 12.37
N LEU A 477 -15.80 3.64 12.52
CA LEU A 477 -15.56 5.02 12.96
C LEU A 477 -15.77 5.26 14.45
N LEU A 478 -16.24 4.25 15.23
CA LEU A 478 -16.45 4.38 16.66
C LEU A 478 -15.12 4.27 17.41
N THR A 479 -14.88 5.15 18.40
CA THR A 479 -13.81 4.95 19.37
C THR A 479 -14.13 3.79 20.31
N LYS A 480 -13.17 3.33 21.10
CA LYS A 480 -13.41 2.26 22.09
C LYS A 480 -14.53 2.68 23.05
N LYS A 481 -14.51 3.93 23.52
CA LYS A 481 -15.55 4.49 24.41
C LYS A 481 -16.92 4.51 23.74
N ASP A 482 -17.03 5.04 22.50
CA ASP A 482 -18.30 5.08 21.75
C ASP A 482 -18.84 3.67 21.49
N PHE A 483 -17.95 2.71 21.23
CA PHE A 483 -18.32 1.32 20.98
C PHE A 483 -18.87 0.65 22.25
N GLU A 484 -18.21 0.84 23.40
CA GLU A 484 -18.67 0.33 24.71
C GLU A 484 -19.98 0.99 25.15
N GLU A 485 -20.16 2.30 24.94
CA GLU A 485 -21.41 3.01 25.21
C GLU A 485 -22.58 2.51 24.32
N THR A 486 -22.28 2.14 23.06
CA THR A 486 -23.31 1.71 22.10
C THR A 486 -23.69 0.24 22.25
N TYR A 487 -22.74 -0.64 22.57
CA TYR A 487 -22.90 -2.10 22.54
C TYR A 487 -22.64 -2.78 23.90
N GLY A 488 -22.26 -2.03 24.96
CA GLY A 488 -21.99 -2.52 26.31
C GLY A 488 -20.49 -2.71 26.62
N GLU A 489 -20.14 -2.68 27.91
CA GLU A 489 -18.77 -2.89 28.39
C GLU A 489 -18.23 -4.25 27.92
N GLY A 490 -17.00 -4.27 27.38
CA GLY A 490 -16.36 -5.47 26.83
C GLY A 490 -16.76 -5.84 25.39
N ALA A 491 -17.79 -5.19 24.82
CA ALA A 491 -18.28 -5.49 23.49
C ALA A 491 -17.21 -5.21 22.40
N ALA A 492 -16.31 -4.27 22.63
CA ALA A 492 -15.19 -3.99 21.73
C ALA A 492 -14.20 -5.18 21.67
N ASP A 493 -14.03 -5.90 22.77
CA ASP A 493 -13.17 -7.10 22.83
C ASP A 493 -13.88 -8.35 22.26
N GLU A 494 -15.22 -8.43 22.34
CA GLU A 494 -16.03 -9.53 21.81
C GLU A 494 -16.39 -9.35 20.33
N ALA A 495 -16.51 -8.12 19.83
CA ALA A 495 -16.84 -7.81 18.43
C ALA A 495 -15.69 -8.05 17.45
N ARG A 496 -14.55 -8.56 17.93
CA ARG A 496 -13.50 -9.08 17.06
C ARG A 496 -14.10 -10.16 16.15
N PRO A 497 -13.96 -10.06 14.81
CA PRO A 497 -14.42 -11.11 13.96
C PRO A 497 -13.74 -12.41 14.40
N ARG A 498 -14.54 -13.33 14.98
CA ARG A 498 -14.08 -14.71 15.17
C ARG A 498 -13.91 -15.25 13.76
N THR A 499 -12.67 -15.20 13.27
CA THR A 499 -12.30 -15.90 12.05
C THR A 499 -12.55 -17.39 12.28
N ARG A 500 -13.63 -17.89 11.70
CA ARG A 500 -13.84 -19.34 11.54
C ARG A 500 -13.05 -19.81 10.32
#